data_3c8ffe94b3b77bca5d8daf515aa54b6f
#
_entry.id   3c8ffe94b3b77bca5d8daf515aa54b6f
#
_cell.length_a   1.000
_cell.length_b   1.000
_cell.length_c   1.000
_cell.angle_alpha   90.00
_cell.angle_beta   90.00
_cell.angle_gamma   90.00
#
_symmetry.space_group_name_H-M   'P 1'
#
loop_
_entity.id
_entity.type
_entity.pdbx_description
1 polymer ?
#
loop_
_entity_poly.entity_id
_entity_poly.type
_entity_poly.pdbx_seq_one_letter_code
_entity_poly.pdbx_strand_id
1 'polypeptide(L)'
;SHEPPPRRIAIQRLADRAGLAWLSPSHLCVHPTYGPWIALRAAIVLERPLVDVPPAATPPCDCASNCLPRLQEAVAAGEPSNNDEMVAHWERWLAMRDACPVGREHRYTDEQIRYHYLGERPVDWPIATDGAGAS
;
A
#
# COMPACT_ATOMS: atom_id res chain seq x y z
N SER A 1 -5.23 1.26 -9.46
CA SER A 1 -5.36 0.95 -10.90
C SER A 1 -6.82 1.06 -11.32
N HIS A 2 -7.09 1.89 -12.33
CA HIS A 2 -8.45 2.10 -12.87
C HIS A 2 -8.78 1.11 -13.99
N GLU A 3 -7.85 0.23 -14.34
CA GLU A 3 -8.08 -0.78 -15.36
C GLU A 3 -9.11 -1.82 -14.89
N PRO A 4 -10.10 -2.16 -15.71
CA PRO A 4 -11.05 -3.22 -15.38
C PRO A 4 -10.37 -4.60 -15.42
N PRO A 5 -10.87 -5.59 -14.66
CA PRO A 5 -10.44 -6.97 -14.85
C PRO A 5 -10.73 -7.43 -16.31
N PRO A 6 -9.84 -8.23 -16.92
CA PRO A 6 -8.64 -8.88 -16.41
C PRO A 6 -7.34 -8.08 -16.55
N ARG A 7 -7.39 -6.83 -17.01
CA ARG A 7 -6.20 -6.01 -17.25
C ARG A 7 -5.57 -5.42 -15.98
N ARG A 8 -6.25 -5.54 -14.84
CA ARG A 8 -5.74 -5.03 -13.58
C ARG A 8 -4.51 -5.82 -13.11
N ILE A 9 -3.40 -5.12 -12.94
CA ILE A 9 -2.17 -5.71 -12.41
C ILE A 9 -2.29 -5.85 -10.91
N ALA A 10 -2.02 -7.04 -10.39
CA ALA A 10 -1.92 -7.30 -8.96
C ALA A 10 -0.54 -6.82 -8.45
N ILE A 11 -0.36 -5.51 -8.37
CA ILE A 11 0.93 -4.87 -8.10
C ILE A 11 1.56 -5.30 -6.77
N GLN A 12 0.76 -5.60 -5.77
CA GLN A 12 1.24 -6.12 -4.49
C GLN A 12 1.86 -7.50 -4.63
N ARG A 13 1.23 -8.39 -5.40
CA ARG A 13 1.79 -9.72 -5.69
C ARG A 13 3.07 -9.64 -6.52
N LEU A 14 3.13 -8.69 -7.43
CA LEU A 14 4.37 -8.42 -8.18
C LEU A 14 5.49 -7.97 -7.25
N ALA A 15 5.23 -7.06 -6.34
CA ALA A 15 6.21 -6.58 -5.37
C ALA A 15 6.74 -7.73 -4.49
N ASP A 16 5.83 -8.62 -4.06
CA ASP A 16 6.20 -9.79 -3.27
C ASP A 16 7.09 -10.76 -4.06
N ARG A 17 6.69 -11.09 -5.29
CA ARG A 17 7.46 -11.98 -6.17
C ARG A 17 8.80 -11.40 -6.60
N ALA A 18 8.88 -10.08 -6.72
CA ALA A 18 10.11 -9.36 -7.04
C ALA A 18 11.05 -9.19 -5.84
N GLY A 19 10.65 -9.64 -4.65
CA GLY A 19 11.45 -9.49 -3.43
C GLY A 19 11.49 -8.06 -2.88
N LEU A 20 10.63 -7.18 -3.37
CA LEU A 20 10.59 -5.78 -2.94
C LEU A 20 9.92 -5.61 -1.57
N ALA A 21 8.80 -6.26 -1.38
CA ALA A 21 8.01 -6.15 -0.16
C ALA A 21 7.15 -7.39 0.02
N TRP A 22 7.04 -7.88 1.23
CA TRP A 22 6.27 -9.07 1.55
C TRP A 22 4.77 -8.78 1.60
N LEU A 23 3.98 -9.56 0.87
CA LEU A 23 2.52 -9.49 0.93
C LEU A 23 2.02 -10.30 2.13
N SER A 24 1.61 -9.60 3.18
CA SER A 24 1.18 -10.20 4.43
C SER A 24 -0.25 -10.78 4.37
N PRO A 25 -0.62 -11.68 5.28
CA PRO A 25 -1.99 -12.16 5.40
C PRO A 25 -3.03 -11.06 5.69
N SER A 26 -2.59 -9.92 6.20
CA SER A 26 -3.44 -8.75 6.41
C SER A 26 -3.61 -7.89 5.16
N HIS A 27 -3.16 -8.37 4.00
CA HIS A 27 -3.19 -7.67 2.71
C HIS A 27 -2.34 -6.40 2.64
N LEU A 28 -1.48 -6.18 3.63
CA LEU A 28 -0.46 -5.14 3.57
C LEU A 28 0.78 -5.63 2.83
N CYS A 29 1.36 -4.77 2.02
CA CYS A 29 2.66 -4.99 1.41
C CYS A 29 3.72 -4.37 2.33
N VAL A 30 4.56 -5.20 2.94
CA VAL A 30 5.48 -4.78 4.01
C VAL A 30 6.91 -4.82 3.50
N HIS A 31 7.50 -3.65 3.34
CA HIS A 31 8.91 -3.50 3.01
C HIS A 31 9.76 -3.70 4.25
N PRO A 32 10.93 -4.37 4.16
CA PRO A 32 11.75 -4.65 5.35
C PRO A 32 12.25 -3.40 6.08
N THR A 33 12.43 -2.29 5.37
CA THR A 33 12.84 -1.01 5.98
C THR A 33 11.66 -0.07 6.25
N TYR A 34 10.81 0.13 5.24
CA TYR A 34 9.72 1.12 5.31
C TYR A 34 8.41 0.55 5.83
N GLY A 35 8.34 -0.74 6.11
CA GLY A 35 7.12 -1.37 6.57
C GLY A 35 5.97 -1.23 5.57
N PRO A 36 4.75 -1.00 6.05
CA PRO A 36 3.59 -0.77 5.19
C PRO A 36 3.51 0.67 4.63
N TRP A 37 4.48 1.52 4.96
CA TRP A 37 4.50 2.94 4.58
C TRP A 37 5.15 3.15 3.21
N ILE A 38 4.72 2.35 2.25
CA ILE A 38 5.12 2.43 0.85
C ILE A 38 3.90 2.60 -0.05
N ALA A 39 4.11 3.20 -1.21
CA ALA A 39 3.08 3.30 -2.24
C ALA A 39 3.61 2.67 -3.54
N LEU A 40 2.98 1.60 -3.97
CA LEU A 40 3.27 0.95 -5.23
C LEU A 40 2.53 1.70 -6.35
N ARG A 41 3.27 2.31 -7.27
CA ARG A 41 2.71 3.21 -8.29
C ARG A 41 2.72 2.64 -9.69
N ALA A 42 3.76 1.85 -10.02
CA ALA A 42 3.94 1.33 -11.36
C ALA A 42 4.73 0.04 -11.36
N ALA A 43 4.60 -0.72 -12.43
CA ALA A 43 5.46 -1.83 -12.77
C ALA A 43 6.05 -1.56 -14.16
N ILE A 44 7.34 -1.83 -14.32
CA ILE A 44 8.04 -1.68 -15.59
C ILE A 44 8.35 -3.08 -16.11
N VAL A 45 7.92 -3.37 -17.32
CA VAL A 45 8.22 -4.62 -18.02
C VAL A 45 9.43 -4.37 -18.93
N LEU A 46 10.45 -5.19 -18.78
CA LEU A 46 11.66 -5.12 -19.59
C LEU A 46 11.67 -6.30 -20.55
N GLU A 47 12.09 -6.06 -21.79
CA GLU A 47 12.23 -7.12 -22.80
C GLU A 47 13.46 -8.01 -22.56
N ARG A 48 14.35 -7.59 -21.67
CA ARG A 48 15.55 -8.34 -21.32
C ARG A 48 15.32 -9.19 -20.07
N PRO A 49 15.78 -10.45 -20.08
CA PRO A 49 15.79 -11.22 -18.85
C PRO A 49 16.72 -10.57 -17.84
N LEU A 50 16.31 -10.53 -16.57
CA LEU A 50 17.18 -10.10 -15.47
C LEU A 50 18.26 -11.14 -15.28
N VAL A 51 19.52 -10.67 -15.14
CA VAL A 51 20.66 -11.55 -14.88
C VAL A 51 20.59 -12.13 -13.46
N ASP A 52 20.19 -11.28 -12.51
CA ASP A 52 19.98 -11.65 -11.12
C ASP A 52 18.52 -11.45 -10.74
N VAL A 53 17.79 -12.53 -10.48
CA VAL A 53 16.42 -12.49 -9.98
C VAL A 53 16.50 -12.50 -8.45
N PRO A 54 16.03 -11.44 -7.76
CA PRO A 54 16.02 -11.44 -6.32
C PRO A 54 15.11 -12.54 -5.78
N PRO A 55 15.42 -13.11 -4.60
CA PRO A 55 14.53 -14.06 -3.96
C PRO A 55 13.19 -13.39 -3.61
N ALA A 56 12.14 -14.20 -3.50
CA ALA A 56 10.86 -13.72 -3.02
C ALA A 56 11.01 -13.06 -1.64
N ALA A 57 10.18 -12.06 -1.37
CA ALA A 57 10.20 -11.38 -0.09
C ALA A 57 9.88 -12.33 1.06
N THR A 58 10.56 -12.13 2.18
CA THR A 58 10.35 -12.90 3.41
C THR A 58 9.61 -12.06 4.44
N PRO A 59 8.85 -12.68 5.37
CA PRO A 59 8.15 -11.96 6.41
C PRO A 59 9.11 -11.16 7.29
N PRO A 60 9.01 -9.83 7.36
CA PRO A 60 9.84 -9.02 8.25
C PRO A 60 9.27 -8.90 9.66
N CYS A 61 8.07 -9.42 9.91
CA CYS A 61 7.38 -9.34 11.20
C CYS A 61 6.42 -10.52 11.40
N ASP A 62 5.94 -10.67 12.63
CA ASP A 62 4.84 -11.59 12.96
C ASP A 62 3.48 -10.89 12.77
N CYS A 63 2.90 -11.08 11.60
CA CYS A 63 1.62 -10.48 11.24
C CYS A 63 0.44 -11.07 12.02
N ALA A 64 0.54 -12.33 12.44
CA ALA A 64 -0.52 -13.00 13.21
C ALA A 64 -0.77 -12.33 14.56
N SER A 65 0.30 -11.85 15.21
CA SER A 65 0.22 -11.16 16.50
C SER A 65 -0.03 -9.65 16.38
N ASN A 66 0.28 -9.04 15.24
CA ASN A 66 0.27 -7.57 15.10
C ASN A 66 -0.94 -7.07 14.29
N CYS A 67 -0.86 -7.16 12.97
CA CYS A 67 -1.87 -6.51 12.12
C CYS A 67 -3.07 -7.40 11.77
N LEU A 68 -2.94 -8.72 11.83
CA LEU A 68 -4.05 -9.61 11.50
C LEU A 68 -5.26 -9.45 12.44
N PRO A 69 -5.10 -9.29 13.78
CA PRO A 69 -6.23 -8.99 14.65
C PRO A 69 -6.97 -7.70 14.27
N ARG A 70 -6.24 -6.68 13.83
CA ARG A 70 -6.85 -5.42 13.37
C ARG A 70 -7.61 -5.58 12.05
N LEU A 71 -7.11 -6.43 11.15
CA LEU A 71 -7.85 -6.79 9.96
C LEU A 71 -9.18 -7.47 10.32
N GLN A 72 -9.14 -8.42 11.25
CA GLN A 72 -10.34 -9.12 11.70
C GLN A 72 -11.37 -8.17 12.30
N GLU A 73 -10.94 -7.20 13.11
CA GLU A 73 -11.81 -6.15 13.65
C GLU A 73 -12.41 -5.29 12.54
N ALA A 74 -11.61 -4.90 11.56
CA ALA A 74 -12.07 -4.08 10.45
C ALA A 74 -13.08 -4.82 9.57
N VAL A 75 -12.84 -6.09 9.29
CA VAL A 75 -13.73 -6.95 8.49
C VAL A 75 -15.02 -7.27 9.25
N ALA A 76 -14.94 -7.55 10.55
CA ALA A 76 -16.10 -7.81 11.39
C ALA A 76 -17.07 -6.62 11.46
N ALA A 77 -16.55 -5.41 11.28
CA ALA A 77 -17.37 -4.20 11.22
C ALA A 77 -18.01 -3.97 9.84
N GLY A 78 -17.76 -4.84 8.86
CA GLY A 78 -18.28 -4.80 7.49
C GLY A 78 -17.18 -4.55 6.45
N GLU A 79 -17.13 -5.38 5.42
CA GLU A 79 -16.27 -5.12 4.27
C GLU A 79 -16.83 -3.95 3.46
N PRO A 80 -16.00 -3.00 3.05
CA PRO A 80 -16.47 -1.92 2.20
C PRO A 80 -16.85 -2.47 0.82
N SER A 81 -18.09 -2.23 0.41
CA SER A 81 -18.59 -2.65 -0.90
C SER A 81 -18.15 -1.69 -2.02
N ASN A 82 -17.72 -0.49 -1.65
CA ASN A 82 -17.31 0.55 -2.57
C ASN A 82 -16.27 1.49 -1.95
N ASN A 83 -15.74 2.39 -2.77
CA ASN A 83 -14.73 3.35 -2.34
C ASN A 83 -15.26 4.34 -1.28
N ASP A 84 -16.53 4.70 -1.33
CA ASP A 84 -17.11 5.64 -0.38
C ASP A 84 -17.17 5.05 1.03
N GLU A 85 -17.50 3.77 1.14
CA GLU A 85 -17.43 3.05 2.41
C GLU A 85 -15.99 2.89 2.92
N MET A 86 -15.04 2.66 2.02
CA MET A 86 -13.63 2.65 2.36
C MET A 86 -13.19 4.00 2.95
N VAL A 87 -13.59 5.10 2.33
CA VAL A 87 -13.31 6.45 2.81
C VAL A 87 -14.01 6.74 4.13
N ALA A 88 -15.26 6.29 4.31
CA ALA A 88 -16.02 6.48 5.55
C ALA A 88 -15.38 5.77 6.76
N HIS A 89 -14.63 4.69 6.52
CA HIS A 89 -14.02 3.86 7.57
C HIS A 89 -12.49 3.80 7.50
N TRP A 90 -11.87 4.78 6.92
CA TRP A 90 -10.43 4.83 6.69
C TRP A 90 -9.58 4.63 7.95
N GLU A 91 -10.07 5.09 9.10
CA GLU A 91 -9.36 4.99 10.38
C GLU A 91 -9.09 3.55 10.80
N ARG A 92 -9.96 2.62 10.44
CA ARG A 92 -9.78 1.19 10.71
C ARG A 92 -8.62 0.61 9.91
N TRP A 93 -8.53 1.00 8.65
CA TRP A 93 -7.44 0.58 7.76
C TRP A 93 -6.12 1.21 8.17
N LEU A 94 -6.15 2.44 8.64
CA LEU A 94 -4.99 3.08 9.24
C LEU A 94 -4.54 2.35 10.51
N ALA A 95 -5.46 1.99 11.39
CA ALA A 95 -5.15 1.24 12.61
C ALA A 95 -4.45 -0.10 12.31
N MET A 96 -4.84 -0.76 11.22
CA MET A 96 -4.17 -1.98 10.77
C MET A 96 -2.71 -1.71 10.35
N ARG A 97 -2.45 -0.62 9.62
CA ARG A 97 -1.08 -0.20 9.28
C ARG A 97 -0.27 0.17 10.52
N ASP A 98 -0.86 0.92 11.41
CA ASP A 98 -0.20 1.35 12.66
C ASP A 98 0.13 0.18 13.58
N ALA A 99 -0.58 -0.93 13.47
CA ALA A 99 -0.29 -2.15 14.22
C ALA A 99 1.00 -2.86 13.73
N CYS A 100 1.44 -2.60 12.51
CA CYS A 100 2.68 -3.18 12.00
C CYS A 100 3.89 -2.55 12.70
N PRO A 101 4.79 -3.37 13.30
CA PRO A 101 5.97 -2.84 13.99
C PRO A 101 7.08 -2.40 13.06
N VAL A 102 7.04 -2.80 11.79
CA VAL A 102 8.12 -2.54 10.81
C VAL A 102 8.00 -1.14 10.24
N GLY A 103 9.10 -0.39 10.24
CA GLY A 103 9.18 0.91 9.58
C GLY A 103 8.37 2.01 10.23
N ARG A 104 8.12 1.95 11.52
CA ARG A 104 7.32 2.96 12.25
C ARG A 104 7.89 4.36 12.12
N GLU A 105 9.20 4.50 12.03
CA GLU A 105 9.90 5.75 11.82
C GLU A 105 9.59 6.40 10.46
N HIS A 106 9.08 5.61 9.53
CA HIS A 106 8.68 6.04 8.18
C HIS A 106 7.17 6.25 8.05
N ARG A 107 6.44 6.19 9.16
CA ARG A 107 4.99 6.42 9.16
C ARG A 107 4.67 7.74 8.44
N TYR A 108 3.68 7.69 7.58
CA TYR A 108 3.21 8.90 6.90
C TYR A 108 2.79 9.97 7.89
N THR A 109 3.05 11.21 7.57
CA THR A 109 2.52 12.35 8.32
C THR A 109 0.99 12.37 8.24
N ASP A 110 0.34 13.08 9.15
CA ASP A 110 -1.12 13.18 9.14
C ASP A 110 -1.66 13.72 7.81
N GLU A 111 -0.97 14.66 7.20
CA GLU A 111 -1.30 15.19 5.88
C GLU A 111 -1.21 14.14 4.77
N GLN A 112 -0.14 13.34 4.78
CA GLN A 112 0.04 12.24 3.83
C GLN A 112 -1.03 11.16 4.03
N ILE A 113 -1.41 10.88 5.27
CA ILE A 113 -2.47 9.92 5.60
C ILE A 113 -3.81 10.42 5.05
N ARG A 114 -4.16 11.68 5.30
CA ARG A 114 -5.39 12.27 4.78
C ARG A 114 -5.42 12.30 3.26
N TYR A 115 -4.30 12.59 2.63
CA TYR A 115 -4.18 12.48 1.17
C TYR A 115 -4.37 11.05 0.67
N HIS A 116 -3.73 10.10 1.32
CA HIS A 116 -3.77 8.69 0.90
C HIS A 116 -5.19 8.07 1.01
N TYR A 117 -5.88 8.32 2.12
CA TYR A 117 -7.20 7.73 2.37
C TYR A 117 -8.36 8.60 1.89
N LEU A 118 -8.25 9.90 1.97
CA LEU A 118 -9.34 10.85 1.72
C LEU A 118 -9.15 11.67 0.44
N GLY A 119 -7.97 11.63 -0.15
CA GLY A 119 -7.64 12.46 -1.30
C GLY A 119 -7.49 13.95 -0.98
N GLU A 120 -7.41 14.31 0.30
CA GLU A 120 -7.26 15.70 0.74
C GLU A 120 -5.83 16.18 0.49
N ARG A 121 -5.67 17.22 -0.35
CA ARG A 121 -4.38 17.85 -0.57
C ARG A 121 -4.14 18.97 0.43
N PRO A 122 -2.96 19.01 1.07
CA PRO A 122 -2.52 20.22 1.78
C PRO A 122 -2.47 21.42 0.84
N VAL A 123 -2.78 22.59 1.38
CA VAL A 123 -2.86 23.83 0.59
C VAL A 123 -1.53 24.22 -0.05
N ASP A 124 -0.44 23.89 0.59
CA ASP A 124 0.94 24.19 0.20
C ASP A 124 1.58 23.12 -0.70
N TRP A 125 0.90 22.01 -0.96
CA TRP A 125 1.43 21.03 -1.90
C TRP A 125 1.40 21.57 -3.32
N PRO A 126 2.52 21.44 -4.05
CA PRO A 126 2.56 21.91 -5.41
C PRO A 126 1.54 21.17 -6.26
N ILE A 127 0.67 21.94 -6.91
CA ILE A 127 -0.24 21.41 -7.91
C ILE A 127 0.61 21.10 -9.13
N ALA A 128 0.60 19.82 -9.57
CA ALA A 128 1.15 19.50 -10.86
C ALA A 128 0.39 20.33 -11.90
N THR A 129 1.05 21.28 -12.51
CA THR A 129 0.48 22.06 -13.62
C THR A 129 0.44 21.16 -14.83
N ASP A 130 -0.73 20.63 -15.13
CA ASP A 130 -0.91 19.57 -16.12
C ASP A 130 -0.39 19.96 -17.51
N GLY A 131 -0.68 21.17 -17.94
CA GLY A 131 -0.21 21.63 -19.24
C GLY A 131 1.31 21.74 -19.34
N ALA A 132 1.96 22.21 -18.30
CA ALA A 132 3.41 22.33 -18.26
C ALA A 132 4.06 20.97 -18.03
N GLY A 133 3.43 20.15 -17.24
CA GLY A 133 3.92 18.81 -16.98
C GLY A 133 3.82 17.87 -18.16
N ALA A 134 2.87 18.10 -19.04
CA ALA A 134 2.61 17.24 -20.19
C ALA A 134 3.59 17.46 -21.35
N SER A 135 4.25 18.54 -21.36
CA SER A 135 5.20 18.85 -22.44
C SER A 135 6.51 18.07 -22.34
#